data_1ea94ada186e9fe01eba2d704e4d0139
#
_entry.id   1ea94ada186e9fe01eba2d704e4d0139
#
_cell.length_a   1.000
_cell.length_b   1.000
_cell.length_c   1.000
_cell.angle_alpha   90.00
_cell.angle_beta   90.00
_cell.angle_gamma   90.00
#
_symmetry.space_group_name_H-M   'P 1'
#
loop_
_entity.id
_entity.type
_entity.pdbx_description
1 polymer ?
#
loop_
_entity_poly.entity_id
_entity_poly.type
_entity_poly.pdbx_seq_one_letter_code
_entity_poly.pdbx_strand_id
1 'polypeptide(L)'
;MPADKPHAFVYFITIANGSDRTVTLLGRKWVVVHADGSQLVIEGDKIVGETPRLSPGEQFSYNSYHVAGCDAVAHGSFHGVDEQGQRIHVLLPPFEMIVPHG
;
A
#
# COMPACT_ATOMS: atom_id res chain seq x y z
N MET A 1 15.92 21.45 -16.22
CA MET A 1 15.38 20.53 -16.39
C MET A 1 15.33 19.41 -15.44
N PRO A 2 16.28 19.19 -14.74
CA PRO A 2 16.15 18.14 -13.76
C PRO A 2 14.97 18.29 -12.82
N ALA A 3 14.44 19.48 -12.70
CA ALA A 3 13.31 19.73 -11.82
C ALA A 3 12.08 18.91 -12.19
N ASP A 4 11.96 18.49 -13.44
CA ASP A 4 10.82 17.67 -13.85
C ASP A 4 11.16 16.19 -13.98
N LYS A 5 12.35 15.79 -13.57
CA LYS A 5 12.70 14.38 -13.53
C LYS A 5 11.90 13.67 -12.44
N PRO A 6 11.26 12.56 -12.78
CA PRO A 6 10.57 11.78 -11.76
C PRO A 6 11.57 11.12 -10.80
N HIS A 7 11.14 10.96 -9.57
CA HIS A 7 11.88 10.24 -8.56
C HIS A 7 11.11 8.98 -8.18
N ALA A 8 11.80 7.86 -8.07
CA ALA A 8 11.18 6.60 -7.68
C ALA A 8 11.30 6.42 -6.17
N PHE A 9 10.16 6.36 -5.50
CA PHE A 9 10.09 6.08 -4.07
C PHE A 9 9.85 4.58 -3.88
N VAL A 10 10.84 3.88 -3.35
CA VAL A 10 10.70 2.45 -3.04
C VAL A 10 10.22 2.33 -1.61
N TYR A 11 9.20 1.51 -1.39
CA TYR A 11 8.66 1.30 -0.06
C TYR A 11 8.46 -0.18 0.22
N PHE A 12 8.50 -0.52 1.50
CA PHE A 12 8.37 -1.89 1.98
C PHE A 12 7.16 -1.96 2.90
N ILE A 13 6.28 -2.91 2.65
CA ILE A 13 5.05 -3.09 3.42
C ILE A 13 5.05 -4.48 4.03
N THR A 14 4.70 -4.55 5.30
CA THR A 14 4.48 -5.82 5.99
C THR A 14 3.07 -5.82 6.57
N ILE A 15 2.30 -6.84 6.23
CA ILE A 15 0.95 -7.04 6.73
C ILE A 15 0.99 -8.26 7.63
N ALA A 16 0.72 -8.07 8.92
CA ALA A 16 0.75 -9.15 9.90
C ALA A 16 -0.67 -9.49 10.32
N ASN A 17 -0.95 -10.79 10.43
CA ASN A 17 -2.22 -11.25 10.94
C ASN A 17 -2.10 -11.49 12.45
N GLY A 18 -2.50 -10.49 13.24
CA GLY A 18 -2.53 -10.60 14.69
C GLY A 18 -3.84 -11.14 15.26
N SER A 19 -4.74 -11.59 14.39
CA SER A 19 -6.01 -12.17 14.84
C SER A 19 -5.88 -13.67 15.11
N ASP A 20 -6.94 -14.26 15.62
CA ASP A 20 -7.01 -15.70 15.83
C ASP A 20 -7.65 -16.45 14.65
N ARG A 21 -7.82 -15.78 13.52
CA ARG A 21 -8.46 -16.35 12.34
C ARG A 21 -7.53 -16.26 11.13
N THR A 22 -7.71 -17.18 10.19
CA THR A 22 -7.02 -17.13 8.91
C THR A 22 -7.71 -16.08 8.03
N VAL A 23 -6.92 -15.19 7.43
CA VAL A 23 -7.44 -14.14 6.55
C VAL A 23 -6.81 -14.28 5.18
N THR A 24 -7.60 -13.95 4.15
CA THR A 24 -7.11 -13.89 2.77
C THR A 24 -7.28 -12.46 2.29
N LEU A 25 -6.18 -11.86 1.86
CA LEU A 25 -6.20 -10.50 1.33
C LEU A 25 -6.51 -10.55 -0.15
N LEU A 26 -7.51 -9.80 -0.58
CA LEU A 26 -8.05 -9.89 -1.94
C LEU A 26 -7.75 -8.68 -2.80
N GLY A 27 -7.52 -7.53 -2.20
CA GLY A 27 -7.30 -6.32 -2.98
C GLY A 27 -6.74 -5.19 -2.17
N ARG A 28 -6.49 -4.07 -2.88
CA ARG A 28 -5.82 -2.91 -2.32
C ARG A 28 -6.42 -1.61 -2.84
N LYS A 29 -6.27 -0.57 -2.03
CA LYS A 29 -6.58 0.79 -2.43
C LYS A 29 -5.47 1.70 -1.95
N TRP A 30 -4.93 2.52 -2.84
CA TRP A 30 -3.90 3.50 -2.53
C TRP A 30 -4.38 4.88 -2.91
N VAL A 31 -4.12 5.85 -2.06
CA VAL A 31 -4.37 7.25 -2.34
C VAL A 31 -3.06 7.99 -2.15
N VAL A 32 -2.60 8.66 -3.18
CA VAL A 32 -1.35 9.44 -3.15
C VAL A 32 -1.72 10.89 -3.43
N VAL A 33 -1.44 11.76 -2.47
CA VAL A 33 -1.71 13.20 -2.59
C VAL A 33 -0.36 13.89 -2.79
N HIS A 34 -0.20 14.52 -3.93
CA HIS A 34 1.05 15.19 -4.31
C HIS A 34 1.07 16.63 -3.81
N ALA A 35 2.28 17.16 -3.62
CA ALA A 35 2.46 18.53 -3.13
C ALA A 35 1.89 19.58 -4.09
N ASP A 36 1.75 19.25 -5.38
CA ASP A 36 1.16 20.14 -6.36
C ASP A 36 -0.38 20.16 -6.32
N GLY A 37 -0.99 19.40 -5.42
CA GLY A 37 -2.43 19.30 -5.27
C GLY A 37 -3.06 18.17 -6.06
N SER A 38 -2.32 17.50 -6.92
CA SER A 38 -2.86 16.37 -7.68
C SER A 38 -3.00 15.14 -6.77
N GLN A 39 -3.92 14.27 -7.15
CA GLN A 39 -4.22 13.08 -6.36
C GLN A 39 -4.31 11.88 -7.30
N LEU A 40 -3.70 10.78 -6.90
CA LEU A 40 -3.76 9.52 -7.62
C LEU A 40 -4.43 8.48 -6.74
N VAL A 41 -5.46 7.83 -7.27
CA VAL A 41 -6.14 6.74 -6.57
C VAL A 41 -5.92 5.46 -7.37
N ILE A 42 -5.38 4.45 -6.71
CA ILE A 42 -5.12 3.15 -7.30
C ILE A 42 -5.92 2.12 -6.54
N GLU A 43 -6.84 1.45 -7.24
CA GLU A 43 -7.61 0.35 -6.67
C GLU A 43 -7.42 -0.87 -7.56
N GLY A 44 -7.39 -2.03 -6.95
CA GLY A 44 -7.27 -3.25 -7.73
C GLY A 44 -7.37 -4.51 -6.91
N ASP A 45 -7.59 -5.59 -7.63
CA ASP A 45 -7.58 -6.91 -7.05
C ASP A 45 -6.14 -7.35 -6.84
N LYS A 46 -5.96 -8.24 -5.86
CA LYS A 46 -4.66 -8.81 -5.51
C LYS A 46 -3.72 -7.78 -4.90
N ILE A 47 -2.66 -8.28 -4.31
CA ILE A 47 -1.58 -7.48 -3.75
C ILE A 47 -0.31 -7.96 -4.43
N VAL A 48 0.29 -7.12 -5.28
CA VAL A 48 1.43 -7.46 -6.14
C VAL A 48 1.26 -8.81 -6.83
N GLY A 49 0.08 -9.04 -7.41
CA GLY A 49 -0.19 -10.26 -8.16
C GLY A 49 -0.60 -11.47 -7.34
N GLU A 50 -0.75 -11.31 -6.02
CA GLU A 50 -1.06 -12.40 -5.12
C GLU A 50 -2.28 -12.09 -4.25
N THR A 51 -2.96 -13.15 -3.78
CA THR A 51 -4.00 -13.06 -2.77
C THR A 51 -3.52 -13.82 -1.54
N PRO A 52 -2.63 -13.20 -0.73
CA PRO A 52 -1.99 -13.94 0.35
C PRO A 52 -3.00 -14.39 1.40
N ARG A 53 -2.85 -15.65 1.81
CA ARG A 53 -3.62 -16.25 2.88
C ARG A 53 -2.73 -16.34 4.11
N LEU A 54 -3.13 -15.68 5.18
CA LEU A 54 -2.34 -15.57 6.38
C LEU A 54 -3.03 -16.28 7.55
N SER A 55 -2.38 -17.28 8.07
CA SER A 55 -2.80 -17.92 9.32
C SER A 55 -2.47 -16.99 10.50
N PRO A 56 -3.09 -17.23 11.68
CA PRO A 56 -2.74 -16.44 12.85
C PRO A 56 -1.23 -16.42 13.10
N GLY A 57 -0.68 -15.23 13.26
CA GLY A 57 0.75 -15.02 13.48
C GLY A 57 1.60 -14.94 12.22
N GLU A 58 1.03 -15.21 11.06
CA GLU A 58 1.77 -15.10 9.81
C GLU A 58 1.78 -13.67 9.30
N GLN A 59 2.76 -13.37 8.46
CA GLN A 59 2.86 -12.05 7.84
C GLN A 59 3.23 -12.18 6.37
N PHE A 60 2.85 -11.16 5.60
CA PHE A 60 3.18 -11.04 4.19
C PHE A 60 3.92 -9.72 3.99
N SER A 61 5.09 -9.79 3.39
CA SER A 61 5.91 -8.60 3.13
C SER A 61 6.14 -8.46 1.63
N TYR A 62 6.11 -7.23 1.16
CA TYR A 62 6.42 -6.95 -0.23
C TYR A 62 7.02 -5.56 -0.35
N ASN A 63 7.63 -5.29 -1.48
CA ASN A 63 8.07 -3.95 -1.82
C ASN A 63 7.39 -3.51 -3.11
N SER A 64 7.31 -2.21 -3.28
CA SER A 64 6.79 -1.61 -4.49
C SER A 64 7.40 -0.22 -4.62
N TYR A 65 6.98 0.52 -5.63
CA TYR A 65 7.51 1.86 -5.82
C TYR A 65 6.44 2.78 -6.41
N HIS A 66 6.66 4.06 -6.21
CA HIS A 66 5.85 5.12 -6.79
C HIS A 66 6.78 6.15 -7.41
N VAL A 67 6.44 6.58 -8.62
CA VAL A 67 7.25 7.57 -9.32
C VAL A 67 6.51 8.91 -9.32
N ALA A 68 7.17 9.94 -8.82
CA ALA A 68 6.58 11.28 -8.75
C ALA A 68 7.66 12.34 -8.92
N GLY A 69 7.29 13.50 -9.45
CA GLY A 69 8.19 14.63 -9.62
C GLY A 69 8.20 15.59 -8.43
N CYS A 70 7.38 15.35 -7.42
CA CYS A 70 7.27 16.21 -6.23
C CYS A 70 6.97 15.35 -5.02
N ASP A 71 7.03 15.98 -3.85
CA ASP A 71 6.69 15.32 -2.59
C ASP A 71 5.24 14.85 -2.62
N ALA A 72 4.96 13.81 -1.86
CA ALA A 72 3.63 13.23 -1.78
C ALA A 72 3.40 12.60 -0.41
N VAL A 73 2.14 12.40 -0.08
CA VAL A 73 1.72 11.63 1.09
C VAL A 73 0.85 10.49 0.59
N ALA A 74 1.20 9.27 0.96
CA ALA A 74 0.46 8.09 0.55
C ALA A 74 -0.24 7.46 1.75
N HIS A 75 -1.45 6.99 1.53
CA HIS A 75 -2.15 6.15 2.50
C HIS A 75 -2.99 5.14 1.73
N GLY A 76 -3.50 4.16 2.43
CA GLY A 76 -4.29 3.16 1.74
C GLY A 76 -4.90 2.13 2.66
N SER A 77 -5.44 1.10 2.05
CA SER A 77 -6.04 -0.01 2.76
C SER A 77 -5.92 -1.28 1.93
N PHE A 78 -5.98 -2.40 2.64
CA PHE A 78 -6.11 -3.71 2.04
C PHE A 78 -7.43 -4.28 2.49
N HIS A 79 -8.08 -5.03 1.63
CA HIS A 79 -9.33 -5.68 1.98
C HIS A 79 -9.25 -7.16 1.69
N GLY A 80 -10.01 -7.93 2.44
CA GLY A 80 -10.05 -9.35 2.28
C GLY A 80 -11.21 -9.98 3.05
N VAL A 81 -11.09 -11.25 3.32
CA VAL A 81 -12.09 -12.02 4.06
C VAL A 81 -11.38 -12.92 5.06
N ASP A 82 -12.06 -13.23 6.17
CA ASP A 82 -11.57 -14.24 7.09
C ASP A 82 -12.11 -15.64 6.67
N GLU A 83 -11.76 -16.66 7.44
CA GLU A 83 -12.16 -18.04 7.12
C GLU A 83 -13.66 -18.29 7.24
N GLN A 84 -14.40 -17.35 7.83
CA GLN A 84 -15.85 -17.41 7.92
C GLN A 84 -16.55 -16.57 6.85
N GLY A 85 -15.77 -15.98 5.94
CA GLY A 85 -16.31 -15.15 4.87
C GLY A 85 -16.63 -13.72 5.29
N GLN A 86 -16.26 -13.30 6.49
CA GLN A 86 -16.46 -11.93 6.95
C GLN A 86 -15.43 -11.02 6.32
N ARG A 87 -15.88 -9.84 5.91
CA ARG A 87 -14.98 -8.85 5.31
C ARG A 87 -14.07 -8.23 6.35
N ILE A 88 -12.82 -8.05 5.97
CA ILE A 88 -11.83 -7.38 6.81
C ILE A 88 -11.20 -6.23 6.05
N HIS A 89 -10.76 -5.23 6.79
CA HIS A 89 -10.02 -4.08 6.29
C HIS A 89 -8.75 -3.89 7.12
N VAL A 90 -7.65 -3.64 6.42
CA VAL A 90 -6.39 -3.29 7.06
C VAL A 90 -6.02 -1.90 6.58
N LEU A 91 -5.91 -0.95 7.50
CA LEU A 91 -5.56 0.43 7.16
C LEU A 91 -4.06 0.62 7.21
N LEU A 92 -3.54 1.26 6.18
CA LEU A 92 -2.15 1.70 6.15
C LEU A 92 -2.11 3.17 6.51
N PRO A 93 -1.43 3.54 7.62
CA PRO A 93 -1.33 4.94 8.01
C PRO A 93 -0.63 5.77 6.93
N PRO A 94 -0.91 7.07 6.86
CA PRO A 94 -0.22 7.95 5.92
C PRO A 94 1.29 7.94 6.15
N PHE A 95 2.05 7.97 5.05
CA PHE A 95 3.50 8.14 5.10
C PHE A 95 3.95 9.10 4.00
N GLU A 96 5.06 9.77 4.26
CA GLU A 96 5.58 10.80 3.38
C GLU A 96 6.56 10.24 2.36
N MET A 97 6.51 10.78 1.16
CA MET A 97 7.48 10.53 0.10
C MET A 97 8.12 11.87 -0.23
N ILE A 98 9.35 12.07 0.19
CA ILE A 98 10.05 13.35 0.08
C ILE A 98 11.11 13.25 -1.00
N VAL A 99 11.02 14.14 -1.98
CA VAL A 99 12.03 14.20 -3.04
C VAL A 99 13.29 14.79 -2.44
N PRO A 100 14.44 14.12 -2.59
CA PRO A 100 15.69 14.66 -2.08
C PRO A 100 16.04 15.99 -2.74
N HIS A 101 16.51 16.93 -1.92
CA HIS A 101 17.04 18.21 -2.38
C HIS A 101 18.57 18.12 -2.37
N GLY A 102 19.15 18.50 -3.50
CA GLY A 102 20.58 18.41 -3.49
C GLY A 102 21.24 18.81 -4.78
#